data_53e5517f379f23f66be642f65a3d4282
#
_entry.id   53e5517f379f23f66be642f65a3d4282
#
_cell.length_a   1.000
_cell.length_b   1.000
_cell.length_c   1.000
_cell.angle_alpha   90.00
_cell.angle_beta   90.00
_cell.angle_gamma   90.00
#
_symmetry.space_group_name_H-M   'P 1'
#
loop_
_entity.id
_entity.type
_entity.pdbx_description
1 polymer ?
#
loop_
_entity_poly.entity_id
_entity_poly.type
_entity_poly.pdbx_seq_one_letter_code
_entity_poly.pdbx_strand_id
1 'polypeptide(L)'
;MLDDEVKDIESIIDQGLNTENNELDLREKELDDEDLIKIMQSDKLKGVTAVFLEFNEIGDKGLEALLECEHMKFVTALNLFKNKVTDKGAVELAKSKTMLNLSELILSDNEVGVEGAKAIASSNLLGNLVSLWLGDKLGDEGVKAIAESESLTRLTQLSLYRNGMGDEGAIAIANSKNLAKLEELNLNWNFVEEEGLEALANSETLKNLTQLTMTYNPLGPRGAEIIAESENFKNITLMDLYETEIGDRGAKALANSTNLPNLQTLVLIHNDIGEGVQALFKDNKNFPKLENVYFYKPKQEE
;
A
#
# COMPACT_ATOMS: atom_id res chain seq x y z
N MET A 1 20.12 -16.67 31.58
CA MET A 1 20.32 -15.24 31.32
C MET A 1 21.10 -15.22 30.03
N LEU A 2 20.43 -14.92 28.93
CA LEU A 2 21.11 -14.57 27.69
C LEU A 2 21.69 -13.18 27.96
N ASP A 3 22.99 -12.98 27.79
CA ASP A 3 23.60 -11.67 27.81
C ASP A 3 22.93 -10.87 26.71
N ASP A 4 22.11 -9.85 27.05
CA ASP A 4 21.66 -8.85 26.09
C ASP A 4 22.94 -8.16 25.57
N GLU A 5 23.37 -8.53 24.38
CA GLU A 5 24.49 -7.88 23.71
C GLU A 5 24.11 -6.40 23.56
N VAL A 6 24.81 -5.53 24.28
CA VAL A 6 24.61 -4.09 24.16
C VAL A 6 24.97 -3.67 22.73
N LYS A 7 23.98 -3.27 21.96
CA LYS A 7 24.18 -2.84 20.56
C LYS A 7 25.07 -1.61 20.52
N ASP A 8 26.05 -1.60 19.63
CA ASP A 8 26.87 -0.42 19.31
C ASP A 8 26.09 0.55 18.43
N ILE A 9 25.36 1.46 19.06
CA ILE A 9 24.48 2.44 18.41
C ILE A 9 25.24 3.34 17.43
N GLU A 10 26.47 3.76 17.79
CA GLU A 10 27.28 4.60 16.90
C GLU A 10 27.66 3.86 15.62
N SER A 11 28.04 2.58 15.74
CA SER A 11 28.33 1.73 14.57
C SER A 11 27.08 1.52 13.71
N ILE A 12 25.91 1.33 14.32
CA ILE A 12 24.63 1.16 13.60
C ILE A 12 24.31 2.41 12.80
N ILE A 13 24.48 3.60 13.39
CA ILE A 13 24.27 4.87 12.69
C ILE A 13 25.25 5.04 11.52
N ASP A 14 26.54 4.79 11.77
CA ASP A 14 27.58 4.96 10.74
C ASP A 14 27.40 4.01 9.54
N GLN A 15 26.87 2.81 9.77
CA GLN A 15 26.56 1.86 8.71
C GLN A 15 25.27 2.20 7.97
N GLY A 16 24.28 2.75 8.68
CA GLY A 16 22.96 3.06 8.12
C GLY A 16 22.88 4.43 7.43
N LEU A 17 23.78 5.36 7.76
CA LEU A 17 23.71 6.72 7.24
C LEU A 17 24.39 6.81 5.85
N ASN A 18 23.56 7.04 4.83
CA ASN A 18 24.02 7.35 3.48
C ASN A 18 24.01 8.87 3.28
N THR A 19 25.18 9.51 3.34
CA THR A 19 25.31 10.96 3.20
C THR A 19 25.19 11.47 1.76
N GLU A 20 25.27 10.60 0.76
CA GLU A 20 25.08 10.97 -0.63
C GLU A 20 23.62 11.23 -0.95
N ASN A 21 22.73 10.39 -0.38
CA ASN A 21 21.28 10.47 -0.58
C ASN A 21 20.55 11.12 0.61
N ASN A 22 21.25 11.41 1.71
CA ASN A 22 20.65 11.84 2.99
C ASN A 22 19.62 10.84 3.54
N GLU A 23 19.92 9.56 3.47
CA GLU A 23 19.09 8.47 3.93
C GLU A 23 19.64 7.82 5.19
N LEU A 24 18.77 7.41 6.09
CA LEU A 24 19.09 6.60 7.25
C LEU A 24 18.44 5.22 7.08
N ASP A 25 19.25 4.23 6.72
CA ASP A 25 18.82 2.83 6.53
C ASP A 25 19.13 1.98 7.75
N LEU A 26 18.10 1.70 8.51
CA LEU A 26 18.15 0.91 9.75
C LEU A 26 17.31 -0.37 9.64
N ARG A 27 17.08 -0.86 8.44
CA ARG A 27 16.30 -2.08 8.21
C ARG A 27 16.94 -3.31 8.79
N GLU A 28 16.12 -4.22 9.36
CA GLU A 28 16.55 -5.54 9.81
C GLU A 28 17.72 -5.51 10.84
N LYS A 29 17.66 -4.52 11.77
CA LYS A 29 18.69 -4.35 12.82
C LYS A 29 18.22 -4.83 14.20
N GLU A 30 17.02 -5.44 14.26
CA GLU A 30 16.41 -5.89 15.52
C GLU A 30 16.28 -4.76 16.56
N LEU A 31 16.11 -3.51 16.09
CA LEU A 31 16.02 -2.33 16.94
C LEU A 31 14.68 -2.32 17.71
N ASP A 32 14.78 -1.97 18.97
CA ASP A 32 13.62 -1.67 19.82
C ASP A 32 13.47 -0.17 20.09
N ASP A 33 12.51 0.18 20.95
CA ASP A 33 12.27 1.56 21.34
C ASP A 33 13.49 2.22 21.99
N GLU A 34 14.21 1.51 22.86
CA GLU A 34 15.36 2.07 23.58
C GLU A 34 16.54 2.34 22.63
N ASP A 35 16.73 1.49 21.65
CA ASP A 35 17.75 1.67 20.62
C ASP A 35 17.44 2.90 19.77
N LEU A 36 16.18 3.02 19.31
CA LEU A 36 15.79 4.17 18.48
C LEU A 36 15.85 5.48 19.26
N ILE A 37 15.47 5.50 20.54
CA ILE A 37 15.64 6.66 21.42
C ILE A 37 17.11 7.13 21.47
N LYS A 38 18.07 6.20 21.59
CA LYS A 38 19.49 6.52 21.58
C LYS A 38 19.96 7.02 20.20
N ILE A 39 19.50 6.38 19.11
CA ILE A 39 19.80 6.81 17.74
C ILE A 39 19.36 8.26 17.50
N MET A 40 18.14 8.61 17.92
CA MET A 40 17.56 9.94 17.70
C MET A 40 18.29 11.06 18.46
N GLN A 41 19.19 10.74 19.40
CA GLN A 41 20.04 11.72 20.09
C GLN A 41 21.31 12.10 19.31
N SER A 42 21.60 11.44 18.20
CA SER A 42 22.84 11.64 17.45
C SER A 42 22.78 12.89 16.56
N ASP A 43 23.78 13.73 16.69
CA ASP A 43 24.00 14.89 15.80
C ASP A 43 24.33 14.50 14.34
N LYS A 44 24.70 13.24 14.08
CA LYS A 44 24.97 12.71 12.74
C LYS A 44 23.73 12.71 11.84
N LEU A 45 22.53 12.76 12.42
CA LEU A 45 21.26 12.70 11.68
C LEU A 45 20.86 14.01 10.99
N LYS A 46 21.69 15.05 11.09
CA LYS A 46 21.41 16.34 10.47
C LYS A 46 21.30 16.23 8.95
N GLY A 47 20.16 16.64 8.42
CA GLY A 47 19.90 16.66 6.97
C GLY A 47 19.32 15.36 6.41
N VAL A 48 19.00 14.37 7.24
CA VAL A 48 18.29 13.15 6.83
C VAL A 48 16.93 13.51 6.23
N THR A 49 16.64 12.95 5.06
CA THR A 49 15.40 13.17 4.30
C THR A 49 14.55 11.92 4.12
N ALA A 50 15.15 10.73 4.32
CA ALA A 50 14.44 9.46 4.30
C ALA A 50 14.91 8.56 5.45
N VAL A 51 13.98 7.88 6.10
CA VAL A 51 14.24 6.97 7.22
C VAL A 51 13.58 5.63 6.94
N PHE A 52 14.39 4.57 6.90
CA PHE A 52 13.97 3.19 6.65
C PHE A 52 14.20 2.36 7.91
N LEU A 53 13.12 1.88 8.51
CA LEU A 53 13.08 1.17 9.80
C LEU A 53 12.39 -0.19 9.69
N GLU A 54 12.21 -0.72 8.48
CA GLU A 54 11.46 -1.96 8.24
C GLU A 54 12.06 -3.14 9.02
N PHE A 55 11.20 -4.07 9.42
CA PHE A 55 11.58 -5.32 10.09
C PHE A 55 12.37 -5.10 11.39
N ASN A 56 11.85 -4.23 12.27
CA ASN A 56 12.37 -4.00 13.61
C ASN A 56 11.27 -4.25 14.66
N GLU A 57 11.53 -3.89 15.91
CA GLU A 57 10.66 -4.06 17.06
C GLU A 57 10.19 -2.71 17.64
N ILE A 58 10.14 -1.68 16.78
CA ILE A 58 9.86 -0.28 17.19
C ILE A 58 8.37 -0.10 17.44
N GLY A 59 8.07 0.34 18.65
CA GLY A 59 6.73 0.68 19.10
C GLY A 59 6.48 2.18 19.17
N ASP A 60 5.48 2.54 19.95
CA ASP A 60 5.04 3.93 20.09
C ASP A 60 6.09 4.84 20.72
N LYS A 61 6.91 4.34 21.66
CA LYS A 61 7.94 5.16 22.33
C LYS A 61 9.11 5.48 21.42
N GLY A 62 9.55 4.52 20.62
CA GLY A 62 10.60 4.74 19.61
C GLY A 62 10.13 5.72 18.56
N LEU A 63 8.88 5.57 18.09
CA LEU A 63 8.27 6.52 17.18
C LEU A 63 8.16 7.92 17.82
N GLU A 64 7.75 8.05 19.06
CA GLU A 64 7.69 9.33 19.78
C GLU A 64 9.05 10.03 19.78
N ALA A 65 10.14 9.32 20.10
CA ALA A 65 11.50 9.86 20.04
C ALA A 65 11.90 10.35 18.63
N LEU A 66 11.50 9.62 17.59
CA LEU A 66 11.71 10.04 16.20
C LEU A 66 10.92 11.32 15.88
N LEU A 67 9.67 11.41 16.33
CA LEU A 67 8.81 12.57 16.10
C LEU A 67 9.27 13.83 16.87
N GLU A 68 9.97 13.68 18.00
CA GLU A 68 10.54 14.76 18.79
C GLU A 68 11.93 15.21 18.29
N CYS A 69 12.59 14.40 17.46
CA CYS A 69 13.93 14.69 16.97
C CYS A 69 13.91 15.82 15.91
N GLU A 70 14.49 16.98 16.27
CA GLU A 70 14.56 18.16 15.38
C GLU A 70 15.29 17.91 14.05
N HIS A 71 16.16 16.88 14.00
CA HIS A 71 16.85 16.51 12.74
C HIS A 71 15.91 15.88 11.72
N MET A 72 14.75 15.35 12.15
CA MET A 72 13.74 14.68 11.30
C MET A 72 12.84 15.66 10.55
N LYS A 73 12.92 16.95 10.78
CA LYS A 73 12.07 17.97 10.12
C LYS A 73 12.18 18.04 8.60
N PHE A 74 13.21 17.45 8.02
CA PHE A 74 13.39 17.38 6.56
C PHE A 74 12.98 16.05 5.97
N VAL A 75 12.51 15.11 6.81
CA VAL A 75 12.09 13.78 6.36
C VAL A 75 10.87 13.89 5.46
N THR A 76 10.98 13.31 4.29
CA THR A 76 9.94 13.22 3.27
C THR A 76 9.44 11.78 3.07
N ALA A 77 10.24 10.79 3.46
CA ALA A 77 9.88 9.37 3.42
C ALA A 77 10.17 8.70 4.77
N LEU A 78 9.14 8.06 5.34
CA LEU A 78 9.23 7.29 6.58
C LEU A 78 8.65 5.91 6.34
N ASN A 79 9.49 4.88 6.44
CA ASN A 79 9.08 3.50 6.33
C ASN A 79 9.26 2.75 7.64
N LEU A 80 8.14 2.37 8.24
CA LEU A 80 8.02 1.60 9.48
C LEU A 80 7.37 0.23 9.22
N PHE A 81 7.44 -0.29 7.98
CA PHE A 81 6.87 -1.59 7.66
C PHE A 81 7.32 -2.66 8.65
N LYS A 82 6.35 -3.44 9.14
CA LYS A 82 6.62 -4.56 10.03
C LYS A 82 7.39 -4.16 11.30
N ASN A 83 6.72 -3.37 12.13
CA ASN A 83 7.13 -2.93 13.44
C ASN A 83 5.98 -3.15 14.45
N LYS A 84 5.96 -2.42 15.57
CA LYS A 84 4.97 -2.56 16.66
C LYS A 84 4.24 -1.25 16.99
N VAL A 85 4.13 -0.35 16.01
CA VAL A 85 3.40 0.92 16.16
C VAL A 85 1.91 0.63 16.29
N THR A 86 1.26 1.22 17.31
CA THR A 86 -0.17 1.08 17.56
C THR A 86 -0.95 2.33 17.11
N ASP A 87 -2.27 2.34 17.34
CA ASP A 87 -3.11 3.53 17.17
C ASP A 87 -2.55 4.74 17.90
N LYS A 88 -1.95 4.55 19.08
CA LYS A 88 -1.36 5.64 19.86
C LYS A 88 -0.21 6.30 19.11
N GLY A 89 0.72 5.52 18.58
CA GLY A 89 1.85 6.05 17.78
C GLY A 89 1.35 6.77 16.53
N ALA A 90 0.34 6.20 15.83
CA ALA A 90 -0.28 6.82 14.67
C ALA A 90 -0.97 8.15 15.00
N VAL A 91 -1.62 8.26 16.16
CA VAL A 91 -2.23 9.51 16.67
C VAL A 91 -1.17 10.57 16.94
N GLU A 92 -0.05 10.22 17.54
CA GLU A 92 1.05 11.18 17.79
C GLU A 92 1.73 11.60 16.47
N LEU A 93 1.93 10.68 15.53
CA LEU A 93 2.43 11.00 14.20
C LEU A 93 1.51 11.99 13.47
N ALA A 94 0.20 11.78 13.54
CA ALA A 94 -0.80 12.66 12.93
C ALA A 94 -0.79 14.10 13.49
N LYS A 95 -0.23 14.32 14.68
CA LYS A 95 -0.09 15.63 15.35
C LYS A 95 1.33 16.21 15.24
N SER A 96 2.28 15.45 14.72
CA SER A 96 3.69 15.83 14.71
C SER A 96 3.95 17.04 13.80
N LYS A 97 4.58 18.05 14.39
CA LYS A 97 5.06 19.22 13.65
C LYS A 97 6.43 18.99 12.99
N THR A 98 7.09 17.91 13.36
CA THR A 98 8.38 17.52 12.77
C THR A 98 8.19 16.87 11.41
N MET A 99 7.05 16.18 11.19
CA MET A 99 6.77 15.41 9.97
C MET A 99 5.97 16.19 8.88
N LEU A 100 6.05 17.51 8.87
CA LEU A 100 5.29 18.36 7.93
C LEU A 100 5.64 18.17 6.46
N ASN A 101 6.84 17.67 6.17
CA ASN A 101 7.32 17.44 4.80
C ASN A 101 7.06 16.03 4.29
N LEU A 102 6.42 15.18 5.10
CA LEU A 102 6.22 13.78 4.78
C LEU A 102 5.35 13.63 3.53
N SER A 103 5.89 12.98 2.51
CA SER A 103 5.23 12.66 1.25
C SER A 103 5.00 11.16 1.08
N GLU A 104 5.76 10.34 1.79
CA GLU A 104 5.65 8.88 1.80
C GLU A 104 5.61 8.37 3.23
N LEU A 105 4.58 7.60 3.57
CA LEU A 105 4.38 6.97 4.86
C LEU A 105 3.97 5.51 4.70
N ILE A 106 4.79 4.60 5.23
CA ILE A 106 4.51 3.18 5.26
C ILE A 106 4.41 2.71 6.72
N LEU A 107 3.22 2.25 7.09
CA LEU A 107 2.88 1.71 8.41
C LEU A 107 2.23 0.32 8.33
N SER A 108 2.26 -0.34 7.16
CA SER A 108 1.72 -1.70 7.03
C SER A 108 2.47 -2.70 7.91
N ASP A 109 1.82 -3.80 8.28
CA ASP A 109 2.33 -4.83 9.21
C ASP A 109 2.77 -4.22 10.57
N ASN A 110 1.92 -3.37 11.12
CA ASN A 110 2.00 -2.82 12.48
C ASN A 110 0.72 -3.18 13.24
N GLU A 111 0.41 -2.43 14.32
CA GLU A 111 -0.81 -2.60 15.09
C GLU A 111 -1.77 -1.41 14.98
N VAL A 112 -1.69 -0.68 13.87
CA VAL A 112 -2.53 0.48 13.57
C VAL A 112 -3.91 0.01 13.12
N GLY A 113 -4.94 0.44 13.84
CA GLY A 113 -6.34 0.10 13.58
C GLY A 113 -7.16 1.32 13.16
N VAL A 114 -8.46 1.26 13.48
CA VAL A 114 -9.46 2.28 13.11
C VAL A 114 -9.13 3.66 13.65
N GLU A 115 -8.72 3.75 14.92
CA GLU A 115 -8.46 5.05 15.56
C GLU A 115 -7.20 5.73 15.01
N GLY A 116 -6.15 4.95 14.70
CA GLY A 116 -4.96 5.45 14.02
C GLY A 116 -5.27 5.93 12.61
N ALA A 117 -6.06 5.16 11.85
CA ALA A 117 -6.51 5.56 10.52
C ALA A 117 -7.32 6.87 10.54
N LYS A 118 -8.26 7.03 11.48
CA LYS A 118 -9.02 8.26 11.67
C LYS A 118 -8.13 9.46 12.02
N ALA A 119 -7.12 9.25 12.88
CA ALA A 119 -6.17 10.30 13.23
C ALA A 119 -5.34 10.76 12.02
N ILE A 120 -4.81 9.82 11.23
CA ILE A 120 -4.08 10.12 9.99
C ILE A 120 -5.00 10.85 9.00
N ALA A 121 -6.21 10.34 8.78
CA ALA A 121 -7.20 10.90 7.86
C ALA A 121 -7.62 12.34 8.20
N SER A 122 -7.70 12.66 9.50
CA SER A 122 -8.10 13.99 9.97
C SER A 122 -6.94 14.97 10.16
N SER A 123 -5.70 14.52 9.93
CA SER A 123 -4.51 15.35 10.13
C SER A 123 -4.31 16.36 9.01
N ASN A 124 -4.40 17.63 9.32
CA ASN A 124 -3.99 18.70 8.40
C ASN A 124 -2.47 18.81 8.22
N LEU A 125 -1.69 18.13 9.05
CA LEU A 125 -0.22 18.15 9.00
C LEU A 125 0.33 17.12 8.02
N LEU A 126 -0.45 16.08 7.67
CA LEU A 126 -0.09 15.02 6.72
C LEU A 126 -0.63 15.26 5.29
N GLY A 127 -1.13 16.45 4.99
CA GLY A 127 -1.70 16.79 3.68
C GLY A 127 -0.73 16.78 2.50
N ASN A 128 0.58 16.60 2.75
CA ASN A 128 1.59 16.45 1.71
C ASN A 128 1.78 15.00 1.23
N LEU A 129 1.14 14.02 1.86
CA LEU A 129 1.26 12.61 1.50
C LEU A 129 0.83 12.36 0.05
N VAL A 130 1.70 11.70 -0.68
CA VAL A 130 1.54 11.22 -2.06
C VAL A 130 1.42 9.70 -2.06
N SER A 131 2.15 9.03 -1.18
CA SER A 131 2.11 7.58 -0.97
C SER A 131 1.76 7.28 0.49
N LEU A 132 0.73 6.44 0.69
CA LEU A 132 0.28 6.00 2.01
C LEU A 132 0.02 4.50 2.00
N TRP A 133 0.71 3.78 2.88
CA TRP A 133 0.53 2.34 3.06
C TRP A 133 0.10 2.08 4.51
N LEU A 134 -1.13 1.63 4.68
CA LEU A 134 -1.69 1.22 5.96
C LEU A 134 -2.20 -0.21 5.84
N GLY A 135 -1.94 -1.02 6.83
CA GLY A 135 -2.38 -2.42 6.80
C GLY A 135 -2.52 -3.02 8.18
N ASP A 136 -3.46 -3.94 8.28
CA ASP A 136 -3.75 -5.03 9.17
C ASP A 136 -5.10 -4.98 9.90
N LYS A 137 -5.59 -3.84 10.37
CA LYS A 137 -6.76 -3.82 11.27
C LYS A 137 -7.74 -2.66 11.03
N LEU A 138 -7.71 -2.05 9.84
CA LEU A 138 -8.55 -0.88 9.57
C LEU A 138 -10.05 -1.24 9.43
N GLY A 139 -10.36 -2.40 8.85
CA GLY A 139 -11.73 -2.75 8.46
C GLY A 139 -12.34 -1.70 7.53
N ASP A 140 -13.62 -1.81 7.27
CA ASP A 140 -14.35 -0.83 6.45
C ASP A 140 -14.38 0.57 7.07
N GLU A 141 -14.47 0.66 8.39
CA GLU A 141 -14.57 1.93 9.11
C GLU A 141 -13.28 2.76 8.97
N GLY A 142 -12.11 2.15 9.15
CA GLY A 142 -10.82 2.84 8.99
C GLY A 142 -10.55 3.22 7.54
N VAL A 143 -10.88 2.33 6.59
CA VAL A 143 -10.78 2.61 5.14
C VAL A 143 -11.70 3.77 4.74
N LYS A 144 -12.93 3.79 5.24
CA LYS A 144 -13.86 4.91 5.01
C LYS A 144 -13.31 6.23 5.53
N ALA A 145 -12.70 6.25 6.71
CA ALA A 145 -12.06 7.46 7.23
C ALA A 145 -10.97 7.99 6.29
N ILE A 146 -10.13 7.12 5.74
CA ILE A 146 -9.11 7.50 4.74
C ILE A 146 -9.77 8.02 3.45
N ALA A 147 -10.79 7.34 2.94
CA ALA A 147 -11.49 7.73 1.71
C ALA A 147 -12.21 9.08 1.83
N GLU A 148 -12.75 9.41 3.01
CA GLU A 148 -13.45 10.66 3.31
C GLU A 148 -12.51 11.80 3.75
N SER A 149 -11.21 11.56 3.88
CA SER A 149 -10.24 12.55 4.36
C SER A 149 -10.19 13.80 3.46
N GLU A 150 -10.43 14.95 4.04
CA GLU A 150 -10.30 16.25 3.35
C GLU A 150 -8.83 16.71 3.23
N SER A 151 -7.91 16.06 3.94
CA SER A 151 -6.47 16.39 3.97
C SER A 151 -5.68 15.57 2.96
N LEU A 152 -6.00 14.28 2.76
CA LEU A 152 -5.22 13.34 1.95
C LEU A 152 -5.52 13.46 0.43
N THR A 153 -5.64 14.67 -0.08
CA THR A 153 -6.08 14.95 -1.46
C THR A 153 -4.96 14.89 -2.51
N ARG A 154 -3.76 14.52 -2.10
CA ARG A 154 -2.59 14.44 -2.97
C ARG A 154 -2.16 12.99 -3.24
N LEU A 155 -2.82 12.01 -2.64
CA LEU A 155 -2.47 10.60 -2.81
C LEU A 155 -2.55 10.18 -4.28
N THR A 156 -1.46 9.62 -4.78
CA THR A 156 -1.37 8.90 -6.04
C THR A 156 -1.18 7.41 -5.82
N GLN A 157 -0.66 7.01 -4.65
CA GLN A 157 -0.48 5.62 -4.27
C GLN A 157 -1.13 5.36 -2.92
N LEU A 158 -2.02 4.37 -2.88
CA LEU A 158 -2.69 3.93 -1.66
C LEU A 158 -2.64 2.41 -1.55
N SER A 159 -2.00 1.92 -0.51
CA SER A 159 -2.05 0.51 -0.16
C SER A 159 -2.87 0.30 1.11
N LEU A 160 -3.92 -0.51 0.97
CA LEU A 160 -4.78 -0.98 2.04
C LEU A 160 -4.73 -2.51 2.14
N TYR A 161 -3.53 -3.04 1.89
CA TYR A 161 -3.23 -4.45 1.98
C TYR A 161 -3.63 -5.03 3.34
N ARG A 162 -4.33 -6.19 3.33
CA ARG A 162 -4.61 -7.00 4.52
C ARG A 162 -5.33 -6.27 5.66
N ASN A 163 -6.35 -5.48 5.32
CA ASN A 163 -7.09 -4.69 6.31
C ASN A 163 -8.39 -5.32 6.80
N GLY A 164 -8.78 -6.46 6.25
CA GLY A 164 -10.08 -7.08 6.57
C GLY A 164 -11.27 -6.24 6.09
N MET A 165 -11.06 -5.35 5.10
CA MET A 165 -12.14 -4.57 4.51
C MET A 165 -12.97 -5.43 3.54
N GLY A 166 -14.26 -5.14 3.47
CA GLY A 166 -15.20 -5.70 2.51
C GLY A 166 -15.69 -4.69 1.48
N ASP A 167 -16.90 -4.92 1.00
CA ASP A 167 -17.52 -4.07 -0.03
C ASP A 167 -17.77 -2.64 0.45
N GLU A 168 -18.12 -2.43 1.72
CA GLU A 168 -18.38 -1.09 2.25
C GLU A 168 -17.14 -0.19 2.16
N GLY A 169 -15.95 -0.72 2.45
CA GLY A 169 -14.68 -0.01 2.31
C GLY A 169 -14.37 0.30 0.84
N ALA A 170 -14.56 -0.66 -0.06
CA ALA A 170 -14.37 -0.48 -1.50
C ALA A 170 -15.33 0.57 -2.09
N ILE A 171 -16.60 0.56 -1.66
CA ILE A 171 -17.61 1.56 -2.02
C ILE A 171 -17.19 2.96 -1.54
N ALA A 172 -16.65 3.07 -0.32
CA ALA A 172 -16.16 4.34 0.20
C ALA A 172 -15.00 4.90 -0.65
N ILE A 173 -14.05 4.06 -1.05
CA ILE A 173 -12.95 4.43 -1.96
C ILE A 173 -13.51 4.87 -3.31
N ALA A 174 -14.42 4.09 -3.91
CA ALA A 174 -15.02 4.36 -5.22
C ALA A 174 -15.74 5.72 -5.28
N ASN A 175 -16.37 6.12 -4.19
CA ASN A 175 -17.14 7.38 -4.09
C ASN A 175 -16.31 8.57 -3.60
N SER A 176 -15.04 8.35 -3.25
CA SER A 176 -14.17 9.40 -2.70
C SER A 176 -13.79 10.43 -3.77
N LYS A 177 -14.19 11.67 -3.58
CA LYS A 177 -13.73 12.80 -4.42
C LYS A 177 -12.30 13.22 -4.09
N ASN A 178 -11.82 12.87 -2.90
CA ASN A 178 -10.51 13.26 -2.40
C ASN A 178 -9.40 12.35 -2.95
N LEU A 179 -9.73 11.12 -3.39
CA LEU A 179 -8.81 10.17 -4.01
C LEU A 179 -8.76 10.25 -5.55
N ALA A 180 -9.23 11.35 -6.14
CA ALA A 180 -9.31 11.50 -7.60
C ALA A 180 -7.94 11.52 -8.33
N LYS A 181 -6.84 11.65 -7.60
CA LYS A 181 -5.48 11.59 -8.17
C LYS A 181 -4.86 10.19 -8.09
N LEU A 182 -5.58 9.21 -7.57
CA LEU A 182 -5.03 7.88 -7.37
C LEU A 182 -4.66 7.25 -8.72
N GLU A 183 -3.42 6.78 -8.78
CA GLU A 183 -2.82 6.07 -9.92
C GLU A 183 -2.60 4.59 -9.58
N GLU A 184 -2.30 4.31 -8.30
CA GLU A 184 -2.03 2.96 -7.81
C GLU A 184 -2.91 2.65 -6.59
N LEU A 185 -3.66 1.56 -6.66
CA LEU A 185 -4.51 1.07 -5.57
C LEU A 185 -4.23 -0.40 -5.29
N ASN A 186 -3.75 -0.68 -4.08
CA ASN A 186 -3.52 -2.04 -3.61
C ASN A 186 -4.56 -2.41 -2.56
N LEU A 187 -5.43 -3.37 -2.91
CA LEU A 187 -6.47 -3.95 -2.06
C LEU A 187 -6.24 -5.43 -1.76
N ASN A 188 -5.01 -5.91 -1.89
CA ASN A 188 -4.69 -7.33 -1.70
C ASN A 188 -5.05 -7.83 -0.30
N TRP A 189 -5.43 -9.11 -0.18
CA TRP A 189 -5.75 -9.77 1.08
C TRP A 189 -6.87 -9.06 1.86
N ASN A 190 -7.98 -8.81 1.18
CA ASN A 190 -9.19 -8.26 1.76
C ASN A 190 -10.40 -9.16 1.44
N PHE A 191 -11.60 -8.70 1.68
CA PHE A 191 -12.86 -9.42 1.46
C PHE A 191 -13.77 -8.65 0.51
N VAL A 192 -13.18 -7.99 -0.50
CA VAL A 192 -13.96 -7.30 -1.55
C VAL A 192 -14.57 -8.35 -2.46
N GLU A 193 -15.88 -8.28 -2.62
CA GLU A 193 -16.68 -9.14 -3.47
C GLU A 193 -17.24 -8.34 -4.68
N GLU A 194 -18.35 -8.84 -5.25
CA GLU A 194 -18.94 -8.26 -6.47
C GLU A 194 -19.41 -6.83 -6.29
N GLU A 195 -20.06 -6.50 -5.16
CA GLU A 195 -20.66 -5.18 -4.93
C GLU A 195 -19.60 -4.07 -4.81
N GLY A 196 -18.55 -4.33 -4.02
CA GLY A 196 -17.42 -3.42 -3.86
C GLY A 196 -16.66 -3.21 -5.16
N LEU A 197 -16.42 -4.29 -5.91
CA LEU A 197 -15.77 -4.22 -7.21
C LEU A 197 -16.62 -3.48 -8.24
N GLU A 198 -17.95 -3.67 -8.26
CA GLU A 198 -18.85 -2.93 -9.15
C GLU A 198 -18.80 -1.43 -8.88
N ALA A 199 -18.73 -1.03 -7.60
CA ALA A 199 -18.54 0.37 -7.24
C ALA A 199 -17.22 0.93 -7.75
N LEU A 200 -16.10 0.21 -7.59
CA LEU A 200 -14.79 0.62 -8.11
C LEU A 200 -14.82 0.74 -9.65
N ALA A 201 -15.40 -0.26 -10.32
CA ALA A 201 -15.50 -0.32 -11.78
C ALA A 201 -16.35 0.81 -12.39
N ASN A 202 -17.31 1.34 -11.63
CA ASN A 202 -18.19 2.44 -12.03
C ASN A 202 -17.82 3.79 -11.41
N SER A 203 -16.68 3.89 -10.73
CA SER A 203 -16.27 5.11 -10.03
C SER A 203 -16.07 6.28 -10.99
N GLU A 204 -16.75 7.39 -10.70
CA GLU A 204 -16.58 8.65 -11.43
C GLU A 204 -15.28 9.39 -11.09
N THR A 205 -14.58 8.97 -10.02
CA THR A 205 -13.40 9.65 -9.47
C THR A 205 -12.10 8.93 -9.76
N LEU A 206 -12.06 7.59 -9.80
CA LEU A 206 -10.83 6.79 -9.95
C LEU A 206 -10.36 6.65 -11.42
N LYS A 207 -10.55 7.68 -12.24
CA LYS A 207 -10.26 7.64 -13.69
C LYS A 207 -8.77 7.67 -14.04
N ASN A 208 -7.93 8.03 -13.06
CA ASN A 208 -6.47 8.07 -13.23
C ASN A 208 -5.79 6.75 -12.88
N LEU A 209 -6.56 5.76 -12.41
CA LEU A 209 -6.00 4.50 -11.96
C LEU A 209 -5.30 3.76 -13.11
N THR A 210 -4.04 3.43 -12.91
CA THR A 210 -3.18 2.69 -13.84
C THR A 210 -2.77 1.32 -13.31
N GLN A 211 -2.80 1.15 -11.98
CA GLN A 211 -2.48 -0.12 -11.35
C GLN A 211 -3.55 -0.45 -10.30
N LEU A 212 -4.11 -1.65 -10.42
CA LEU A 212 -5.08 -2.20 -9.47
C LEU A 212 -4.65 -3.61 -9.10
N THR A 213 -4.41 -3.84 -7.82
CA THR A 213 -4.10 -5.17 -7.31
C THR A 213 -5.13 -5.60 -6.27
N MET A 214 -5.70 -6.79 -6.47
CA MET A 214 -6.80 -7.33 -5.67
C MET A 214 -6.57 -8.81 -5.32
N THR A 215 -5.31 -9.21 -5.19
CA THR A 215 -4.96 -10.61 -4.89
C THR A 215 -5.64 -11.07 -3.60
N TYR A 216 -6.06 -12.34 -3.53
CA TYR A 216 -6.76 -12.90 -2.37
C TYR A 216 -8.02 -12.12 -1.96
N ASN A 217 -8.81 -11.65 -2.93
CA ASN A 217 -10.19 -11.21 -2.73
C ASN A 217 -11.13 -12.16 -3.45
N PRO A 218 -12.28 -12.53 -2.88
CA PRO A 218 -13.19 -13.53 -3.47
C PRO A 218 -14.08 -12.91 -4.56
N LEU A 219 -13.48 -12.43 -5.66
CA LEU A 219 -14.19 -11.73 -6.72
C LEU A 219 -15.09 -12.63 -7.55
N GLY A 220 -14.72 -13.90 -7.68
CA GLY A 220 -15.45 -14.87 -8.45
C GLY A 220 -15.52 -14.58 -9.97
N PRO A 221 -16.25 -15.42 -10.73
CA PRO A 221 -16.43 -15.23 -12.17
C PRO A 221 -17.15 -13.92 -12.53
N ARG A 222 -18.09 -13.47 -11.68
CA ARG A 222 -18.84 -12.25 -11.89
C ARG A 222 -17.96 -11.00 -11.72
N GLY A 223 -17.03 -11.02 -10.75
CA GLY A 223 -16.05 -9.94 -10.60
C GLY A 223 -15.21 -9.74 -11.85
N ALA A 224 -14.75 -10.82 -12.48
CA ALA A 224 -14.03 -10.72 -13.74
C ALA A 224 -14.90 -10.18 -14.90
N GLU A 225 -16.20 -10.50 -14.94
CA GLU A 225 -17.15 -9.92 -15.89
C GLU A 225 -17.32 -8.42 -15.66
N ILE A 226 -17.46 -7.96 -14.41
CA ILE A 226 -17.53 -6.54 -14.04
C ILE A 226 -16.28 -5.80 -14.52
N ILE A 227 -15.08 -6.35 -14.29
CA ILE A 227 -13.83 -5.79 -14.80
C ILE A 227 -13.85 -5.68 -16.33
N ALA A 228 -14.27 -6.74 -17.02
CA ALA A 228 -14.32 -6.78 -18.48
C ALA A 228 -15.30 -5.77 -19.10
N GLU A 229 -16.38 -5.45 -18.39
CA GLU A 229 -17.43 -4.52 -18.79
C GLU A 229 -17.11 -3.06 -18.44
N SER A 230 -16.16 -2.81 -17.54
CA SER A 230 -15.86 -1.45 -17.01
C SER A 230 -15.20 -0.54 -18.04
N GLU A 231 -15.84 0.59 -18.34
CA GLU A 231 -15.24 1.66 -19.15
C GLU A 231 -14.25 2.54 -18.35
N ASN A 232 -14.27 2.47 -17.02
CA ASN A 232 -13.40 3.26 -16.15
C ASN A 232 -12.00 2.66 -16.01
N PHE A 233 -11.85 1.36 -16.25
CA PHE A 233 -10.55 0.69 -16.18
C PHE A 233 -9.71 0.77 -17.47
N LYS A 234 -10.10 1.61 -18.41
CA LYS A 234 -9.39 1.79 -19.70
C LYS A 234 -7.93 2.25 -19.57
N ASN A 235 -7.58 2.91 -18.46
CA ASN A 235 -6.23 3.40 -18.20
C ASN A 235 -5.35 2.37 -17.46
N ILE A 236 -5.91 1.26 -16.99
CA ILE A 236 -5.17 0.23 -16.27
C ILE A 236 -4.10 -0.37 -17.19
N THR A 237 -2.88 -0.38 -16.71
CA THR A 237 -1.70 -1.00 -17.32
C THR A 237 -1.28 -2.27 -16.62
N LEU A 238 -1.50 -2.35 -15.29
CA LEU A 238 -1.24 -3.54 -14.49
C LEU A 238 -2.49 -3.90 -13.69
N MET A 239 -2.91 -5.16 -13.83
CA MET A 239 -3.99 -5.75 -13.03
C MET A 239 -3.52 -7.08 -12.44
N ASP A 240 -3.55 -7.17 -11.12
CA ASP A 240 -3.21 -8.40 -10.41
C ASP A 240 -4.44 -8.99 -9.72
N LEU A 241 -4.87 -10.14 -10.25
CA LEU A 241 -6.02 -10.92 -9.79
C LEU A 241 -5.57 -12.32 -9.33
N TYR A 242 -4.40 -12.44 -8.72
CA TYR A 242 -3.90 -13.69 -8.19
C TYR A 242 -4.88 -14.24 -7.13
N GLU A 243 -5.28 -15.51 -7.27
CA GLU A 243 -6.15 -16.21 -6.31
C GLU A 243 -7.44 -15.42 -5.96
N THR A 244 -8.22 -15.09 -7.01
CA THR A 244 -9.48 -14.35 -6.91
C THR A 244 -10.71 -15.15 -7.36
N GLU A 245 -10.56 -16.47 -7.56
CA GLU A 245 -11.65 -17.43 -7.84
C GLU A 245 -12.42 -17.19 -9.16
N ILE A 246 -11.83 -16.47 -10.13
CA ILE A 246 -12.54 -16.07 -11.37
C ILE A 246 -12.83 -17.21 -12.34
N GLY A 247 -12.07 -18.30 -12.32
CA GLY A 247 -12.27 -19.51 -13.13
C GLY A 247 -12.30 -19.25 -14.64
N ASP A 248 -12.62 -20.29 -15.40
CA ASP A 248 -12.74 -20.25 -16.86
C ASP A 248 -13.76 -19.23 -17.39
N ARG A 249 -14.88 -19.08 -16.67
CA ARG A 249 -15.95 -18.17 -17.08
C ARG A 249 -15.50 -16.72 -17.03
N GLY A 250 -14.90 -16.31 -15.91
CA GLY A 250 -14.41 -14.94 -15.74
C GLY A 250 -13.23 -14.64 -16.66
N ALA A 251 -12.29 -15.58 -16.80
CA ALA A 251 -11.17 -15.44 -17.69
C ALA A 251 -11.60 -15.28 -19.17
N LYS A 252 -12.67 -16.00 -19.61
CA LYS A 252 -13.27 -15.80 -20.95
C LYS A 252 -13.85 -14.39 -21.12
N ALA A 253 -14.52 -13.85 -20.10
CA ALA A 253 -15.05 -12.51 -20.11
C ALA A 253 -13.92 -11.47 -20.27
N LEU A 254 -12.86 -11.61 -19.46
CA LEU A 254 -11.65 -10.77 -19.60
C LEU A 254 -11.06 -10.86 -21.01
N ALA A 255 -10.81 -12.06 -21.52
CA ALA A 255 -10.21 -12.24 -22.84
C ALA A 255 -11.03 -11.62 -23.99
N ASN A 256 -12.34 -11.48 -23.83
CA ASN A 256 -13.24 -10.87 -24.81
C ASN A 256 -13.45 -9.36 -24.58
N SER A 257 -12.91 -8.80 -23.48
CA SER A 257 -13.07 -7.38 -23.19
C SER A 257 -12.38 -6.49 -24.23
N THR A 258 -13.03 -5.39 -24.56
CA THR A 258 -12.46 -4.29 -25.38
C THR A 258 -12.20 -3.03 -24.53
N ASN A 259 -12.48 -3.09 -23.23
CA ASN A 259 -12.45 -1.94 -22.31
C ASN A 259 -11.10 -1.78 -21.59
N LEU A 260 -10.13 -2.68 -21.84
CA LEU A 260 -8.80 -2.66 -21.24
C LEU A 260 -7.68 -2.44 -22.26
N PRO A 261 -7.77 -1.42 -23.15
CA PRO A 261 -6.86 -1.24 -24.28
C PRO A 261 -5.42 -0.90 -23.90
N ASN A 262 -5.20 -0.48 -22.66
CA ASN A 262 -3.89 -0.09 -22.16
C ASN A 262 -3.22 -1.16 -21.30
N LEU A 263 -3.88 -2.28 -21.06
CA LEU A 263 -3.36 -3.35 -20.22
C LEU A 263 -2.06 -3.92 -20.78
N GLN A 264 -1.01 -3.92 -19.97
CA GLN A 264 0.32 -4.43 -20.27
C GLN A 264 0.64 -5.72 -19.51
N THR A 265 0.19 -5.78 -18.26
CA THR A 265 0.42 -6.94 -17.39
C THR A 265 -0.89 -7.37 -16.72
N LEU A 266 -1.20 -8.66 -16.87
CA LEU A 266 -2.34 -9.31 -16.24
C LEU A 266 -1.88 -10.56 -15.47
N VAL A 267 -2.14 -10.60 -14.17
CA VAL A 267 -1.81 -11.76 -13.32
C VAL A 267 -3.10 -12.52 -13.01
N LEU A 268 -3.16 -13.78 -13.43
CA LEU A 268 -4.30 -14.69 -13.26
C LEU A 268 -3.91 -16.01 -12.58
N ILE A 269 -2.80 -16.00 -11.87
CA ILE A 269 -2.27 -17.20 -11.21
C ILE A 269 -3.26 -17.70 -10.14
N HIS A 270 -3.39 -19.01 -9.97
CA HIS A 270 -4.26 -19.67 -9.00
C HIS A 270 -5.76 -19.32 -9.14
N ASN A 271 -6.24 -19.26 -10.37
CA ASN A 271 -7.66 -18.99 -10.67
C ASN A 271 -8.38 -20.16 -11.40
N ASP A 272 -7.83 -21.36 -11.35
CA ASP A 272 -8.40 -22.57 -11.97
C ASP A 272 -8.79 -22.40 -13.45
N ILE A 273 -7.91 -21.77 -14.24
CA ILE A 273 -8.14 -21.47 -15.66
C ILE A 273 -7.51 -22.57 -16.51
N GLY A 274 -8.33 -23.25 -17.30
CA GLY A 274 -7.90 -24.31 -18.20
C GLY A 274 -7.12 -23.80 -19.42
N GLU A 275 -6.22 -24.64 -19.98
CA GLU A 275 -5.34 -24.30 -21.10
C GLU A 275 -6.08 -23.73 -22.32
N GLY A 276 -7.29 -24.23 -22.61
CA GLY A 276 -8.12 -23.72 -23.70
C GLY A 276 -8.56 -22.27 -23.54
N VAL A 277 -8.74 -21.83 -22.29
CA VAL A 277 -9.09 -20.43 -21.98
C VAL A 277 -7.84 -19.57 -21.92
N GLN A 278 -6.75 -20.07 -21.37
CA GLN A 278 -5.45 -19.38 -21.37
C GLN A 278 -5.01 -19.02 -22.80
N ALA A 279 -5.27 -19.92 -23.78
CA ALA A 279 -4.95 -19.68 -25.19
C ALA A 279 -5.68 -18.47 -25.80
N LEU A 280 -6.82 -18.01 -25.22
CA LEU A 280 -7.56 -16.83 -25.70
C LEU A 280 -6.79 -15.52 -25.50
N PHE A 281 -5.83 -15.48 -24.61
CA PHE A 281 -5.01 -14.29 -24.38
C PHE A 281 -3.82 -14.18 -25.34
N LYS A 282 -3.46 -15.26 -26.00
CA LYS A 282 -2.35 -15.28 -26.95
C LYS A 282 -2.72 -14.51 -28.22
N ASP A 283 -1.88 -13.56 -28.61
CA ASP A 283 -2.06 -12.73 -29.81
C ASP A 283 -3.46 -12.05 -29.86
N ASN A 284 -4.01 -11.72 -28.70
CA ASN A 284 -5.35 -11.18 -28.57
C ASN A 284 -5.41 -9.71 -29.00
N LYS A 285 -6.17 -9.42 -30.07
CA LYS A 285 -6.30 -8.08 -30.64
C LYS A 285 -7.02 -7.08 -29.74
N ASN A 286 -7.77 -7.54 -28.74
CA ASN A 286 -8.44 -6.69 -27.76
C ASN A 286 -7.43 -6.02 -26.80
N PHE A 287 -6.23 -6.60 -26.68
CA PHE A 287 -5.18 -6.13 -25.80
C PHE A 287 -3.92 -5.75 -26.59
N PRO A 288 -3.94 -4.63 -27.33
CA PRO A 288 -2.84 -4.28 -28.25
C PRO A 288 -1.51 -3.97 -27.54
N LYS A 289 -1.53 -3.76 -26.23
CA LYS A 289 -0.35 -3.44 -25.41
C LYS A 289 0.02 -4.54 -24.42
N LEU A 290 -0.69 -5.68 -24.42
CA LEU A 290 -0.45 -6.75 -23.48
C LEU A 290 0.89 -7.43 -23.76
N GLU A 291 1.79 -7.33 -22.79
CA GLU A 291 3.13 -7.91 -22.85
C GLU A 291 3.20 -9.21 -22.04
N ASN A 292 2.52 -9.21 -20.88
CA ASN A 292 2.60 -10.31 -19.92
C ASN A 292 1.24 -10.76 -19.45
N VAL A 293 0.98 -12.07 -19.52
CA VAL A 293 -0.14 -12.73 -18.84
C VAL A 293 0.41 -13.91 -18.04
N TYR A 294 0.19 -13.90 -16.75
CA TYR A 294 0.70 -14.93 -15.85
C TYR A 294 -0.44 -15.84 -15.39
N PHE A 295 -0.37 -17.12 -15.75
CA PHE A 295 -1.25 -18.18 -15.24
C PHE A 295 -0.53 -19.09 -14.24
N TYR A 296 0.80 -19.07 -14.24
CA TYR A 296 1.68 -19.83 -13.36
C TYR A 296 2.78 -18.92 -12.83
N LYS A 297 3.28 -19.21 -11.62
CA LYS A 297 4.46 -18.50 -11.12
C LYS A 297 5.62 -18.67 -12.12
N PRO A 298 6.31 -17.60 -12.52
CA PRO A 298 7.54 -17.74 -13.30
C PRO A 298 8.50 -18.66 -12.55
N LYS A 299 9.14 -19.60 -13.27
CA LYS A 299 10.25 -20.38 -12.65
C LYS A 299 11.32 -19.38 -12.25
N GLN A 300 11.70 -19.37 -10.98
CA GLN A 300 12.92 -18.68 -10.56
C GLN A 300 14.06 -19.33 -11.33
N GLU A 301 14.78 -18.57 -12.13
CA GLU A 301 16.05 -19.01 -12.69
C GLU A 301 17.00 -19.16 -11.50
N GLU A 302 17.50 -20.43 -11.29
CA GLU A 302 18.47 -20.78 -10.26
C GLU A 302 19.84 -20.15 -10.54
#